data_f78cb8a0b3264720dfb5b414f504fd57
#
_entry.id   f78cb8a0b3264720dfb5b414f504fd57
#
_cell.length_a   1.000
_cell.length_b   1.000
_cell.length_c   1.000
_cell.angle_alpha   90.00
_cell.angle_beta   90.00
_cell.angle_gamma   90.00
#
_symmetry.space_group_name_H-M   'P 1'
#
loop_
_entity.id
_entity.type
_entity.pdbx_description
1 polymer ?
#
loop_
_entity_poly.entity_id
_entity_poly.type
_entity_poly.pdbx_seq_one_letter_code
_entity_poly.pdbx_strand_id
1 'polypeptide(L)'
;MNTVRRAAATALAAVAVLGTGAVGQASAAAPSPTPSTGKLPAGLYGTKDPTYDGVWRQSLSFLAQRATGYQPADQAVEWLLGQQCDDGAFPSYRADATKPCDAKTMRDTNATAAAVQALAAVRRQSAAPEKADQAVKAGSDWLRSVQNKDGGWGYGAGGASDANSTSVVVGALAATGVRPTAFTSAEGRTPYDALLAFALPCSDKEGPGAFAYQPDKAGKLFANADATAAATLAGLGKSMVATKASPEQAPTCTDLSKPTSERAALNGASYLAKTLATTHHLVQPPMPGATDTAEQPDFGNTADAVVALSAAGASKEAMPALEWLEKNSAAWAKESGPAAYAQLILAARATETDPRKFGSVDLVEQLNAAGPAPKSPDTSASSTTADEEDSGFDLWWIIGIGTVVGVGIGFLLSGRKK
;
A
#
# COMPACT_ATOMS: atom_id res chain seq x y z
N MET A 1 -41.74 13.64 25.55
CA MET A 1 -41.36 13.29 24.17
C MET A 1 -39.84 13.22 24.12
N ASN A 2 -39.28 12.04 24.34
CA ASN A 2 -37.83 11.83 24.44
C ASN A 2 -37.33 11.12 23.19
N THR A 3 -36.65 11.83 22.35
CA THR A 3 -35.94 11.27 21.18
C THR A 3 -34.57 10.76 21.60
N VAL A 4 -34.46 9.44 21.71
CA VAL A 4 -33.17 8.75 21.91
C VAL A 4 -32.46 8.71 20.56
N ARG A 5 -31.37 9.48 20.43
CA ARG A 5 -30.43 9.37 19.31
C ARG A 5 -29.58 8.11 19.50
N ARG A 6 -29.79 7.10 18.68
CA ARG A 6 -28.90 5.95 18.57
C ARG A 6 -27.71 6.33 17.68
N ALA A 7 -26.54 6.37 18.25
CA ALA A 7 -25.28 6.46 17.51
C ALA A 7 -25.02 5.07 16.88
N ALA A 8 -25.00 4.99 15.56
CA ALA A 8 -24.54 3.82 14.84
C ALA A 8 -23.01 3.83 14.82
N ALA A 9 -22.39 2.90 15.53
CA ALA A 9 -20.95 2.65 15.42
C ALA A 9 -20.72 1.83 14.16
N THR A 10 -20.14 2.44 13.14
CA THR A 10 -19.71 1.75 11.92
C THR A 10 -18.33 1.15 12.19
N ALA A 11 -18.26 -0.15 12.41
CA ALA A 11 -17.00 -0.89 12.46
C ALA A 11 -16.52 -1.13 11.03
N LEU A 12 -15.36 -0.56 10.65
CA LEU A 12 -14.66 -0.95 9.44
C LEU A 12 -14.10 -2.36 9.66
N ALA A 13 -14.77 -3.35 9.09
CA ALA A 13 -14.25 -4.70 8.98
C ALA A 13 -13.54 -4.81 7.62
N ALA A 14 -12.27 -5.15 7.62
CA ALA A 14 -11.62 -5.70 6.45
C ALA A 14 -12.39 -6.96 6.06
N VAL A 15 -13.13 -6.92 4.94
CA VAL A 15 -13.99 -8.02 4.52
C VAL A 15 -13.17 -9.04 3.77
N ALA A 16 -12.83 -10.13 4.44
CA ALA A 16 -12.56 -11.38 3.76
C ALA A 16 -13.88 -11.91 3.18
N VAL A 17 -14.08 -11.78 1.88
CA VAL A 17 -15.25 -12.37 1.20
C VAL A 17 -15.08 -13.89 1.15
N LEU A 18 -15.64 -14.59 2.14
CA LEU A 18 -15.87 -16.03 2.06
C LEU A 18 -17.20 -16.26 1.34
N GLY A 19 -17.13 -16.54 0.05
CA GLY A 19 -18.26 -17.01 -0.72
C GLY A 19 -18.69 -18.41 -0.25
N THR A 20 -19.81 -18.51 0.49
CA THR A 20 -20.45 -19.79 0.81
C THR A 20 -21.84 -19.84 0.23
N GLY A 21 -21.99 -20.58 -0.87
CA GLY A 21 -23.26 -21.19 -1.22
C GLY A 21 -23.34 -22.59 -0.61
N ALA A 22 -24.06 -22.73 0.51
CA ALA A 22 -24.65 -24.00 0.94
C ALA A 22 -25.81 -23.67 1.87
N VAL A 23 -27.00 -24.16 1.51
CA VAL A 23 -28.21 -24.14 2.34
C VAL A 23 -27.96 -25.05 3.54
N GLY A 24 -28.24 -24.53 4.75
CA GLY A 24 -28.49 -25.36 5.89
C GLY A 24 -27.52 -25.19 7.05
N GLN A 25 -28.02 -24.53 8.04
CA GLN A 25 -27.72 -24.35 9.46
C GLN A 25 -27.26 -22.93 9.81
N ALA A 26 -28.12 -22.25 10.56
CA ALA A 26 -27.80 -21.01 11.22
C ALA A 26 -26.68 -21.28 12.24
N SER A 27 -25.43 -21.07 11.84
CA SER A 27 -24.35 -20.95 12.79
C SER A 27 -24.51 -19.61 13.49
N ALA A 28 -24.71 -19.63 14.80
CA ALA A 28 -24.71 -18.45 15.63
C ALA A 28 -23.45 -17.63 15.27
N ALA A 29 -23.65 -16.36 14.93
CA ALA A 29 -22.55 -15.43 14.72
C ALA A 29 -21.63 -15.51 15.93
N ALA A 30 -20.34 -15.75 15.70
CA ALA A 30 -19.36 -15.68 16.76
C ALA A 30 -19.50 -14.31 17.43
N PRO A 31 -19.52 -14.23 18.78
CA PRO A 31 -19.63 -12.95 19.47
C PRO A 31 -18.51 -12.04 18.98
N SER A 32 -18.87 -10.84 18.55
CA SER A 32 -17.89 -9.79 18.24
C SER A 32 -16.97 -9.66 19.46
N PRO A 33 -15.65 -9.68 19.29
CA PRO A 33 -14.74 -9.53 20.41
C PRO A 33 -15.06 -8.24 21.16
N THR A 34 -15.23 -8.34 22.46
CA THR A 34 -15.46 -7.21 23.34
C THR A 34 -14.29 -6.24 23.15
N PRO A 35 -14.54 -4.93 22.90
CA PRO A 35 -13.44 -3.97 22.75
C PRO A 35 -12.50 -4.07 23.96
N SER A 36 -11.22 -4.23 23.71
CA SER A 36 -10.21 -4.21 24.79
C SER A 36 -10.26 -2.84 25.47
N THR A 37 -10.72 -2.80 26.72
CA THR A 37 -10.73 -1.59 27.55
C THR A 37 -9.34 -1.27 28.11
N GLY A 38 -8.31 -1.95 27.61
CA GLY A 38 -6.91 -1.73 27.99
C GLY A 38 -6.37 -0.41 27.45
N LYS A 39 -5.46 0.22 28.22
CA LYS A 39 -4.70 1.38 27.74
C LYS A 39 -3.91 0.98 26.50
N LEU A 40 -4.10 1.69 25.39
CA LEU A 40 -3.37 1.44 24.17
C LEU A 40 -1.85 1.62 24.37
N PRO A 41 -1.01 0.83 23.69
CA PRO A 41 0.44 0.96 23.77
C PRO A 41 0.92 2.36 23.38
N ALA A 42 1.87 2.90 24.14
CA ALA A 42 2.36 4.27 23.94
C ALA A 42 3.04 4.51 22.58
N GLY A 43 3.53 3.45 21.93
CA GLY A 43 4.16 3.54 20.60
C GLY A 43 3.20 3.47 19.42
N LEU A 44 1.94 3.14 19.65
CA LEU A 44 0.95 2.90 18.58
C LEU A 44 0.28 4.21 18.15
N TYR A 45 0.08 4.39 16.84
CA TYR A 45 -0.73 5.45 16.26
C TYR A 45 -2.22 5.12 16.35
N GLY A 46 -3.03 6.14 16.69
CA GLY A 46 -4.49 6.07 16.79
C GLY A 46 -4.98 5.58 18.15
N THR A 47 -6.29 5.79 18.37
CA THR A 47 -6.97 5.51 19.65
C THR A 47 -8.01 4.39 19.54
N LYS A 48 -8.26 3.87 18.34
CA LYS A 48 -9.19 2.75 18.12
C LYS A 48 -8.53 1.41 18.41
N ASP A 49 -9.37 0.39 18.62
CA ASP A 49 -8.94 -0.99 18.82
C ASP A 49 -7.99 -1.45 17.68
N PRO A 50 -6.76 -1.87 18.00
CA PRO A 50 -5.78 -2.27 17.01
C PRO A 50 -5.89 -3.72 16.53
N THR A 51 -6.81 -4.49 17.05
CA THR A 51 -6.85 -5.97 16.88
C THR A 51 -6.73 -6.41 15.43
N TYR A 52 -7.31 -5.65 14.50
CA TYR A 52 -7.35 -6.04 13.09
C TYR A 52 -6.40 -5.25 12.19
N ASP A 53 -5.89 -4.10 12.65
CA ASP A 53 -5.14 -3.19 11.79
C ASP A 53 -3.91 -2.55 12.45
N GLY A 54 -3.58 -2.90 13.69
CA GLY A 54 -2.53 -2.22 14.46
C GLY A 54 -1.20 -2.11 13.72
N VAL A 55 -0.69 -3.22 13.17
CA VAL A 55 0.54 -3.26 12.39
C VAL A 55 0.36 -2.53 11.04
N TRP A 56 -0.78 -2.71 10.38
CA TRP A 56 -1.08 -2.07 9.10
C TRP A 56 -1.09 -0.55 9.21
N ARG A 57 -1.90 0.01 10.11
CA ARG A 57 -1.99 1.47 10.30
C ARG A 57 -0.70 2.10 10.78
N GLN A 58 0.07 1.38 11.62
CA GLN A 58 1.40 1.82 12.04
C GLN A 58 2.35 1.91 10.84
N SER A 59 2.35 0.90 9.99
CA SER A 59 3.18 0.84 8.80
C SER A 59 2.84 1.95 7.81
N LEU A 60 1.55 2.16 7.52
CA LEU A 60 1.11 3.26 6.67
C LEU A 60 1.50 4.63 7.24
N SER A 61 1.38 4.82 8.57
CA SER A 61 1.79 6.05 9.22
C SER A 61 3.28 6.35 9.00
N PHE A 62 4.15 5.35 9.12
CA PHE A 62 5.58 5.51 8.85
C PHE A 62 5.86 5.87 7.39
N LEU A 63 5.21 5.19 6.45
CA LEU A 63 5.38 5.46 5.03
C LEU A 63 4.96 6.90 4.68
N ALA A 64 3.83 7.36 5.21
CA ALA A 64 3.33 8.72 4.99
C ALA A 64 4.24 9.79 5.65
N GLN A 65 4.72 9.55 6.86
CA GLN A 65 5.69 10.42 7.53
C GLN A 65 6.98 10.52 6.73
N ARG A 66 7.52 9.39 6.26
CA ARG A 66 8.72 9.40 5.40
C ARG A 66 8.49 10.12 4.08
N ALA A 67 7.34 9.93 3.45
CA ALA A 67 6.98 10.64 2.21
C ALA A 67 6.88 12.17 2.40
N THR A 68 6.69 12.64 3.64
CA THR A 68 6.62 14.07 4.00
C THR A 68 7.87 14.58 4.73
N GLY A 69 8.95 13.78 4.76
CA GLY A 69 10.25 14.16 5.33
C GLY A 69 10.37 13.95 6.83
N TYR A 70 9.33 13.52 7.52
CA TYR A 70 9.38 13.21 8.96
C TYR A 70 10.02 11.87 9.22
N GLN A 71 10.63 11.75 10.40
CA GLN A 71 11.12 10.49 10.94
C GLN A 71 10.19 10.03 12.06
N PRO A 72 9.58 8.84 11.98
CA PRO A 72 8.77 8.30 13.07
C PRO A 72 9.51 8.30 14.40
N ALA A 73 8.80 8.51 15.50
CA ALA A 73 9.36 8.46 16.84
C ALA A 73 9.97 7.08 17.14
N ASP A 74 11.10 7.05 17.86
CA ASP A 74 11.80 5.80 18.16
C ASP A 74 10.90 4.80 18.89
N GLN A 75 10.08 5.26 19.86
CA GLN A 75 9.11 4.39 20.55
C GLN A 75 8.05 3.79 19.62
N ALA A 76 7.70 4.49 18.52
CA ALA A 76 6.78 3.94 17.53
C ALA A 76 7.44 2.85 16.68
N VAL A 77 8.72 3.04 16.34
CA VAL A 77 9.53 2.02 15.65
C VAL A 77 9.73 0.79 16.55
N GLU A 78 10.06 0.99 17.83
CA GLU A 78 10.20 -0.08 18.80
C GLU A 78 8.90 -0.87 18.98
N TRP A 79 7.75 -0.17 19.01
CA TRP A 79 6.45 -0.83 19.05
C TRP A 79 6.24 -1.75 17.83
N LEU A 80 6.51 -1.27 16.61
CA LEU A 80 6.36 -2.08 15.41
C LEU A 80 7.31 -3.27 15.41
N LEU A 81 8.58 -3.07 15.76
CA LEU A 81 9.57 -4.15 15.90
C LEU A 81 9.11 -5.21 16.92
N GLY A 82 8.52 -4.79 18.04
CA GLY A 82 7.98 -5.69 19.05
C GLY A 82 6.79 -6.53 18.57
N GLN A 83 6.12 -6.17 17.50
CA GLN A 83 5.01 -6.96 16.94
C GLN A 83 5.49 -8.18 16.14
N GLN A 84 6.76 -8.23 15.73
CA GLN A 84 7.29 -9.34 14.95
C GLN A 84 7.36 -10.64 15.76
N CYS A 85 6.96 -11.74 15.15
CA CYS A 85 7.12 -13.08 15.67
C CYS A 85 8.55 -13.62 15.41
N ASP A 86 8.98 -14.65 16.17
CA ASP A 86 10.30 -15.26 16.02
C ASP A 86 10.55 -15.88 14.63
N ASP A 87 9.47 -16.25 13.92
CA ASP A 87 9.53 -16.75 12.55
C ASP A 87 9.65 -15.62 11.50
N GLY A 88 9.65 -14.37 11.91
CA GLY A 88 9.78 -13.20 11.06
C GLY A 88 8.45 -12.60 10.58
N ALA A 89 7.32 -13.28 10.77
CA ALA A 89 6.01 -12.77 10.41
C ALA A 89 5.53 -11.64 11.33
N PHE A 90 4.63 -10.82 10.83
CA PHE A 90 3.84 -9.90 11.64
C PHE A 90 2.38 -10.34 11.63
N PRO A 91 1.72 -10.48 12.79
CA PRO A 91 0.26 -10.54 12.87
C PRO A 91 -0.33 -9.14 12.67
N SER A 92 -1.65 -9.05 12.53
CA SER A 92 -2.35 -7.76 12.51
C SER A 92 -2.10 -6.97 13.80
N TYR A 93 -2.00 -7.66 14.94
CA TYR A 93 -1.72 -7.08 16.26
C TYR A 93 -1.34 -8.14 17.29
N ARG A 94 -0.47 -7.78 18.22
CA ARG A 94 -0.16 -8.55 19.45
C ARG A 94 -0.44 -7.68 20.67
N ALA A 95 -1.41 -8.09 21.46
CA ALA A 95 -1.78 -7.39 22.69
C ALA A 95 -0.65 -7.42 23.76
N ASP A 96 0.11 -8.49 23.79
CA ASP A 96 1.25 -8.70 24.69
C ASP A 96 2.47 -9.17 23.87
N ALA A 97 3.26 -8.21 23.43
CA ALA A 97 4.47 -8.48 22.64
C ALA A 97 5.62 -9.09 23.47
N THR A 98 5.48 -9.21 24.79
CA THR A 98 6.49 -9.89 25.66
C THR A 98 6.38 -11.40 25.61
N LYS A 99 5.23 -11.91 25.16
CA LYS A 99 5.01 -13.35 24.97
C LYS A 99 5.38 -13.77 23.55
N PRO A 100 5.94 -14.97 23.32
CA PRO A 100 6.17 -15.46 21.98
C PRO A 100 4.86 -15.63 21.21
N CYS A 101 4.91 -15.55 19.88
CA CYS A 101 3.78 -15.90 19.03
C CYS A 101 3.53 -17.42 19.11
N ASP A 102 2.32 -17.80 19.46
CA ASP A 102 1.89 -19.19 19.53
C ASP A 102 1.22 -19.67 18.22
N ALA A 103 0.73 -20.89 18.21
CA ALA A 103 0.04 -21.48 17.06
C ALA A 103 -1.34 -20.80 16.76
N LYS A 104 -1.89 -20.03 17.71
CA LYS A 104 -3.14 -19.29 17.54
C LYS A 104 -2.90 -17.89 17.01
N THR A 105 -1.68 -17.39 17.09
CA THR A 105 -1.31 -16.09 16.52
C THR A 105 -1.30 -16.20 15.01
N MET A 106 -2.31 -15.65 14.35
CA MET A 106 -2.40 -15.66 12.90
C MET A 106 -1.31 -14.76 12.30
N ARG A 107 -0.46 -15.34 11.45
CA ARG A 107 0.53 -14.62 10.66
C ARG A 107 -0.18 -14.01 9.46
N ASP A 108 -0.05 -12.71 9.32
CA ASP A 108 -0.73 -11.91 8.30
C ASP A 108 0.27 -11.50 7.22
N THR A 109 0.02 -11.92 5.99
CA THR A 109 0.89 -11.61 4.84
C THR A 109 0.93 -10.10 4.58
N ASN A 110 -0.23 -9.44 4.65
CA ASN A 110 -0.36 -8.01 4.35
C ASN A 110 0.31 -7.16 5.43
N ALA A 111 0.06 -7.50 6.71
CA ALA A 111 0.73 -6.84 7.83
C ALA A 111 2.26 -7.03 7.76
N THR A 112 2.74 -8.25 7.43
CA THR A 112 4.17 -8.52 7.28
C THR A 112 4.76 -7.71 6.13
N ALA A 113 4.13 -7.70 4.97
CA ALA A 113 4.62 -6.95 3.81
C ALA A 113 4.59 -5.43 4.02
N ALA A 114 3.55 -4.90 4.69
CA ALA A 114 3.47 -3.48 5.06
C ALA A 114 4.55 -3.11 6.09
N ALA A 115 4.78 -3.94 7.12
CA ALA A 115 5.83 -3.71 8.12
C ALA A 115 7.23 -3.73 7.48
N VAL A 116 7.49 -4.66 6.55
CA VAL A 116 8.75 -4.71 5.78
C VAL A 116 8.95 -3.41 4.99
N GLN A 117 7.92 -2.89 4.28
CA GLN A 117 8.01 -1.61 3.56
C GLN A 117 8.30 -0.45 4.52
N ALA A 118 7.57 -0.37 5.62
CA ALA A 118 7.70 0.70 6.61
C ALA A 118 9.08 0.69 7.29
N LEU A 119 9.53 -0.47 7.77
CA LEU A 119 10.84 -0.61 8.42
C LEU A 119 11.98 -0.36 7.42
N ALA A 120 11.88 -0.80 6.18
CA ALA A 120 12.84 -0.50 5.13
C ALA A 120 12.96 1.01 4.86
N ALA A 121 11.86 1.76 4.96
CA ALA A 121 11.85 3.20 4.76
C ALA A 121 12.47 4.00 5.93
N VAL A 122 12.42 3.47 7.17
CA VAL A 122 12.87 4.20 8.37
C VAL A 122 14.21 3.73 8.95
N ARG A 123 14.68 2.52 8.60
CA ARG A 123 15.81 1.82 9.24
C ARG A 123 17.07 2.65 9.40
N ARG A 124 17.47 3.43 8.36
CA ARG A 124 18.73 4.22 8.38
C ARG A 124 18.72 5.38 9.36
N GLN A 125 17.55 5.83 9.79
CA GLN A 125 17.36 6.99 10.66
C GLN A 125 16.73 6.61 12.01
N SER A 126 16.46 5.32 12.25
CA SER A 126 15.94 4.84 13.53
C SER A 126 17.04 4.80 14.59
N ALA A 127 16.66 4.81 15.86
CA ALA A 127 17.60 4.61 16.96
C ALA A 127 18.18 3.19 17.04
N ALA A 128 17.60 2.23 16.30
CA ALA A 128 18.03 0.83 16.28
C ALA A 128 18.09 0.30 14.82
N PRO A 129 19.01 0.80 13.99
CA PRO A 129 19.06 0.47 12.56
C PRO A 129 19.31 -1.02 12.32
N GLU A 130 20.17 -1.66 13.11
CA GLU A 130 20.47 -3.09 12.97
C GLU A 130 19.26 -3.98 13.31
N LYS A 131 18.47 -3.62 14.33
CA LYS A 131 17.22 -4.33 14.63
C LYS A 131 16.20 -4.19 13.51
N ALA A 132 16.09 -3.00 12.94
CA ALA A 132 15.20 -2.76 11.81
C ALA A 132 15.65 -3.54 10.56
N ASP A 133 16.95 -3.59 10.27
CA ASP A 133 17.51 -4.41 9.18
C ASP A 133 17.26 -5.91 9.40
N GLN A 134 17.45 -6.41 10.62
CA GLN A 134 17.15 -7.80 10.97
C GLN A 134 15.66 -8.11 10.81
N ALA A 135 14.78 -7.21 11.25
CA ALA A 135 13.33 -7.38 11.12
C ALA A 135 12.87 -7.39 9.65
N VAL A 136 13.41 -6.48 8.83
CA VAL A 136 13.17 -6.45 7.37
C VAL A 136 13.62 -7.75 6.73
N LYS A 137 14.82 -8.25 7.08
CA LYS A 137 15.32 -9.51 6.55
C LYS A 137 14.44 -10.69 6.97
N ALA A 138 14.13 -10.82 8.26
CA ALA A 138 13.31 -11.92 8.79
C ALA A 138 11.89 -11.91 8.17
N GLY A 139 11.25 -10.73 8.04
CA GLY A 139 9.97 -10.58 7.36
C GLY A 139 10.01 -10.98 5.89
N SER A 140 11.07 -10.59 5.18
CA SER A 140 11.27 -10.98 3.78
C SER A 140 11.52 -12.48 3.61
N ASP A 141 12.27 -13.09 4.52
CA ASP A 141 12.53 -14.54 4.53
C ASP A 141 11.22 -15.31 4.83
N TRP A 142 10.41 -14.81 5.77
CA TRP A 142 9.10 -15.40 6.04
C TRP A 142 8.18 -15.31 4.81
N LEU A 143 8.06 -14.14 4.17
CA LEU A 143 7.28 -13.98 2.95
C LEU A 143 7.72 -14.97 1.86
N ARG A 144 9.03 -15.20 1.72
CA ARG A 144 9.56 -16.22 0.81
C ARG A 144 9.11 -17.63 1.18
N SER A 145 9.13 -17.96 2.48
CA SER A 145 8.80 -19.31 2.95
C SER A 145 7.34 -19.69 2.76
N VAL A 146 6.45 -18.69 2.66
CA VAL A 146 5.00 -18.88 2.52
C VAL A 146 4.47 -18.55 1.12
N GLN A 147 5.37 -18.34 0.15
CA GLN A 147 4.98 -18.12 -1.24
C GLN A 147 4.27 -19.35 -1.81
N ASN A 148 3.12 -19.16 -2.43
CA ASN A 148 2.37 -20.23 -3.06
C ASN A 148 3.04 -20.72 -4.35
N LYS A 149 2.67 -21.92 -4.81
CA LYS A 149 3.20 -22.55 -6.02
C LYS A 149 3.02 -21.72 -7.28
N ASP A 150 1.94 -20.95 -7.37
CA ASP A 150 1.64 -20.04 -8.47
C ASP A 150 2.49 -18.75 -8.47
N GLY A 151 3.31 -18.54 -7.46
CA GLY A 151 4.15 -17.36 -7.26
C GLY A 151 3.51 -16.25 -6.43
N GLY A 152 2.24 -16.36 -6.07
CA GLY A 152 1.48 -15.37 -5.30
C GLY A 152 1.40 -15.67 -3.80
N TRP A 153 0.58 -14.88 -3.13
CA TRP A 153 0.27 -15.00 -1.70
C TRP A 153 -1.21 -14.77 -1.46
N GLY A 154 -1.76 -15.47 -0.46
CA GLY A 154 -3.03 -15.16 0.16
C GLY A 154 -2.86 -14.31 1.42
N TYR A 155 -3.96 -13.89 2.03
CA TYR A 155 -3.99 -13.10 3.25
C TYR A 155 -3.17 -13.72 4.40
N GLY A 156 -3.22 -15.02 4.53
CA GLY A 156 -2.41 -15.78 5.51
C GLY A 156 -1.68 -16.93 4.85
N ALA A 157 -0.67 -17.47 5.52
CA ALA A 157 0.14 -18.59 5.04
C ALA A 157 -0.74 -19.80 4.64
N GLY A 158 -0.55 -20.32 3.41
CA GLY A 158 -1.32 -21.43 2.86
C GLY A 158 -2.71 -21.07 2.35
N GLY A 159 -3.16 -19.81 2.48
CA GLY A 159 -4.35 -19.30 1.81
C GLY A 159 -4.15 -19.23 0.29
N ALA A 160 -5.25 -19.32 -0.48
CA ALA A 160 -5.18 -19.15 -1.93
C ALA A 160 -4.63 -17.75 -2.28
N SER A 161 -3.82 -17.66 -3.33
CA SER A 161 -3.29 -16.39 -3.80
C SER A 161 -4.40 -15.43 -4.18
N ASP A 162 -4.22 -14.16 -3.84
CA ASP A 162 -5.08 -13.07 -4.25
C ASP A 162 -4.26 -11.88 -4.77
N ALA A 163 -4.92 -11.02 -5.54
CA ALA A 163 -4.24 -9.90 -6.17
C ALA A 163 -3.73 -8.88 -5.15
N ASN A 164 -4.49 -8.61 -4.07
CA ASN A 164 -4.12 -7.63 -3.06
C ASN A 164 -2.91 -8.07 -2.25
N SER A 165 -2.96 -9.28 -1.66
CA SER A 165 -1.86 -9.82 -0.86
C SER A 165 -0.58 -9.98 -1.69
N THR A 166 -0.71 -10.48 -2.92
CA THR A 166 0.44 -10.58 -3.85
C THR A 166 1.03 -9.20 -4.15
N SER A 167 0.19 -8.19 -4.36
CA SER A 167 0.63 -6.82 -4.67
C SER A 167 1.36 -6.16 -3.51
N VAL A 168 0.87 -6.31 -2.29
CA VAL A 168 1.54 -5.74 -1.10
C VAL A 168 2.92 -6.36 -0.89
N VAL A 169 3.06 -7.68 -1.16
CA VAL A 169 4.38 -8.35 -1.11
C VAL A 169 5.29 -7.85 -2.23
N VAL A 170 4.81 -7.64 -3.45
CA VAL A 170 5.62 -7.01 -4.52
C VAL A 170 6.09 -5.62 -4.08
N GLY A 171 5.24 -4.84 -3.40
CA GLY A 171 5.62 -3.57 -2.78
C GLY A 171 6.75 -3.70 -1.76
N ALA A 172 6.74 -4.76 -0.94
CA ALA A 172 7.83 -5.05 0.01
C ALA A 172 9.14 -5.41 -0.72
N LEU A 173 9.07 -6.18 -1.79
CA LEU A 173 10.23 -6.47 -2.63
C LEU A 173 10.80 -5.18 -3.24
N ALA A 174 9.95 -4.32 -3.78
CA ALA A 174 10.37 -3.02 -4.31
C ALA A 174 11.04 -2.13 -3.26
N ALA A 175 10.47 -2.03 -2.06
CA ALA A 175 11.00 -1.25 -0.95
C ALA A 175 12.35 -1.77 -0.43
N THR A 176 12.63 -3.05 -0.59
CA THR A 176 13.91 -3.68 -0.21
C THR A 176 14.91 -3.79 -1.36
N GLY A 177 14.56 -3.33 -2.56
CA GLY A 177 15.41 -3.37 -3.75
C GLY A 177 15.50 -4.77 -4.39
N VAL A 178 14.62 -5.68 -4.04
CA VAL A 178 14.53 -7.01 -4.63
C VAL A 178 13.65 -6.97 -5.88
N ARG A 179 14.18 -7.47 -6.99
CA ARG A 179 13.38 -7.55 -8.23
C ARG A 179 12.34 -8.67 -8.11
N PRO A 180 11.04 -8.40 -8.34
CA PRO A 180 10.01 -9.44 -8.27
C PRO A 180 10.27 -10.62 -9.21
N THR A 181 10.88 -10.39 -10.38
CA THR A 181 11.26 -11.44 -11.33
C THR A 181 12.36 -12.39 -10.84
N ALA A 182 13.12 -11.97 -9.83
CA ALA A 182 14.14 -12.81 -9.19
C ALA A 182 13.62 -13.54 -7.93
N PHE A 183 12.36 -13.31 -7.59
CA PHE A 183 11.71 -13.91 -6.43
C PHE A 183 10.73 -14.98 -6.93
N THR A 184 11.12 -16.25 -6.84
CA THR A 184 10.36 -17.35 -7.42
C THR A 184 9.94 -18.38 -6.38
N SER A 185 8.76 -18.97 -6.60
CA SER A 185 8.28 -20.11 -5.85
C SER A 185 9.12 -21.37 -6.14
N ALA A 186 8.85 -22.46 -5.43
CA ALA A 186 9.48 -23.75 -5.66
C ALA A 186 9.25 -24.28 -7.09
N GLU A 187 8.13 -23.90 -7.72
CA GLU A 187 7.79 -24.24 -9.10
C GLU A 187 8.36 -23.23 -10.13
N GLY A 188 9.19 -22.28 -9.70
CA GLY A 188 9.83 -21.28 -10.56
C GLY A 188 8.88 -20.17 -11.02
N ARG A 189 7.70 -20.02 -10.40
CA ARG A 189 6.75 -18.95 -10.69
C ARG A 189 7.09 -17.67 -9.94
N THR A 190 6.97 -16.55 -10.63
CA THR A 190 7.18 -15.21 -10.08
C THR A 190 5.88 -14.63 -9.52
N PRO A 191 5.92 -13.59 -8.66
CA PRO A 191 4.74 -12.82 -8.30
C PRO A 191 3.95 -12.28 -9.48
N TYR A 192 4.64 -11.96 -10.57
CA TYR A 192 3.99 -11.50 -11.80
C TYR A 192 3.20 -12.59 -12.53
N ASP A 193 3.64 -13.86 -12.46
CA ASP A 193 2.86 -14.97 -12.98
C ASP A 193 1.51 -15.08 -12.27
N ALA A 194 1.50 -14.91 -10.95
CA ALA A 194 0.28 -14.94 -10.16
C ALA A 194 -0.63 -13.72 -10.48
N LEU A 195 -0.07 -12.50 -10.54
CA LEU A 195 -0.85 -11.30 -10.87
C LEU A 195 -1.47 -11.41 -12.28
N LEU A 196 -0.72 -11.89 -13.27
CA LEU A 196 -1.23 -12.06 -14.62
C LEU A 196 -2.39 -13.05 -14.70
N ALA A 197 -2.45 -14.03 -13.78
CA ALA A 197 -3.57 -14.98 -13.71
C ALA A 197 -4.88 -14.32 -13.21
N PHE A 198 -4.81 -13.14 -12.59
CA PHE A 198 -5.98 -12.37 -12.14
C PHE A 198 -6.36 -11.25 -13.11
N ALA A 199 -5.57 -10.99 -14.17
CA ALA A 199 -5.83 -9.93 -15.12
C ALA A 199 -6.95 -10.30 -16.12
N LEU A 200 -7.91 -9.41 -16.31
CA LEU A 200 -8.94 -9.51 -17.31
C LEU A 200 -8.44 -8.91 -18.64
N PRO A 201 -8.79 -9.50 -19.79
CA PRO A 201 -8.41 -8.97 -21.10
C PRO A 201 -9.17 -7.66 -21.39
N CYS A 202 -8.65 -6.87 -22.32
CA CYS A 202 -9.31 -5.64 -22.78
C CYS A 202 -10.63 -5.93 -23.54
N SER A 203 -10.82 -7.15 -24.01
CA SER A 203 -12.06 -7.62 -24.62
C SER A 203 -13.15 -8.02 -23.62
N ASP A 204 -12.83 -8.05 -22.30
CA ASP A 204 -13.83 -8.28 -21.26
C ASP A 204 -14.89 -7.17 -21.28
N LYS A 205 -16.18 -7.57 -21.14
CA LYS A 205 -17.29 -6.62 -21.31
C LYS A 205 -17.60 -5.83 -20.05
N GLU A 206 -17.29 -6.39 -18.88
CA GLU A 206 -17.65 -5.83 -17.57
C GLU A 206 -16.46 -5.12 -16.92
N GLY A 207 -15.25 -5.59 -17.19
CA GLY A 207 -14.03 -5.07 -16.58
C GLY A 207 -12.83 -5.07 -17.52
N PRO A 208 -12.87 -4.38 -18.69
CA PRO A 208 -11.78 -4.43 -19.66
C PRO A 208 -10.47 -3.92 -19.06
N GLY A 209 -9.49 -4.84 -18.93
CA GLY A 209 -8.16 -4.57 -18.39
C GLY A 209 -8.07 -4.52 -16.86
N ALA A 210 -9.15 -4.77 -16.13
CA ALA A 210 -9.15 -4.84 -14.67
C ALA A 210 -8.36 -6.05 -14.14
N PHE A 211 -8.16 -6.07 -12.84
CA PHE A 211 -7.78 -7.28 -12.11
C PHE A 211 -8.94 -7.76 -11.24
N ALA A 212 -9.09 -9.07 -11.15
CA ALA A 212 -9.95 -9.70 -10.16
C ALA A 212 -9.20 -9.83 -8.83
N TYR A 213 -9.94 -9.85 -7.72
CA TYR A 213 -9.37 -10.19 -6.42
C TYR A 213 -8.87 -11.64 -6.41
N GLN A 214 -9.74 -12.56 -6.76
CA GLN A 214 -9.52 -14.00 -6.92
C GLN A 214 -10.51 -14.55 -7.94
N PRO A 215 -10.25 -15.72 -8.57
CA PRO A 215 -11.29 -16.42 -9.31
C PRO A 215 -12.37 -16.95 -8.35
N ASP A 216 -13.60 -17.00 -8.83
CA ASP A 216 -14.68 -17.65 -8.11
C ASP A 216 -14.50 -19.19 -8.12
N LYS A 217 -15.45 -19.90 -7.50
CA LYS A 217 -15.42 -21.38 -7.45
C LYS A 217 -15.46 -22.07 -8.83
N ALA A 218 -15.94 -21.38 -9.86
CA ALA A 218 -15.98 -21.85 -11.25
C ALA A 218 -14.75 -21.43 -12.06
N GLY A 219 -13.82 -20.70 -11.44
CA GLY A 219 -12.63 -20.15 -12.11
C GLY A 219 -12.88 -18.86 -12.86
N LYS A 220 -14.06 -18.24 -12.73
CA LYS A 220 -14.38 -16.98 -13.39
C LYS A 220 -13.77 -15.80 -12.64
N LEU A 221 -13.22 -14.85 -13.38
CA LEU A 221 -12.70 -13.59 -12.87
C LEU A 221 -13.79 -12.50 -12.93
N PHE A 222 -13.83 -11.65 -11.91
CA PHE A 222 -14.68 -10.48 -11.83
C PHE A 222 -13.84 -9.24 -11.55
N ALA A 223 -14.06 -8.19 -12.29
CA ALA A 223 -13.36 -6.93 -12.09
C ALA A 223 -13.53 -6.42 -10.65
N ASN A 224 -12.42 -6.02 -10.06
CA ASN A 224 -12.39 -5.46 -8.71
C ASN A 224 -11.47 -4.22 -8.71
N ALA A 225 -12.01 -3.06 -8.36
CA ALA A 225 -11.27 -1.80 -8.46
C ALA A 225 -10.14 -1.69 -7.43
N ASP A 226 -10.34 -2.19 -6.21
CA ASP A 226 -9.31 -2.28 -5.16
C ASP A 226 -8.16 -3.19 -5.61
N ALA A 227 -8.47 -4.42 -6.01
CA ALA A 227 -7.47 -5.35 -6.57
C ALA A 227 -6.75 -4.77 -7.79
N THR A 228 -7.46 -4.00 -8.62
CA THR A 228 -6.86 -3.35 -9.79
C THR A 228 -5.89 -2.24 -9.38
N ALA A 229 -6.21 -1.43 -8.37
CA ALA A 229 -5.30 -0.41 -7.87
C ALA A 229 -4.01 -1.04 -7.30
N ALA A 230 -4.15 -2.05 -6.45
CA ALA A 230 -3.02 -2.77 -5.88
C ALA A 230 -2.16 -3.45 -6.96
N ALA A 231 -2.79 -4.19 -7.89
CA ALA A 231 -2.08 -4.90 -8.96
C ALA A 231 -1.45 -3.97 -9.99
N THR A 232 -2.00 -2.78 -10.21
CA THR A 232 -1.38 -1.74 -11.05
C THR A 232 -0.04 -1.30 -10.45
N LEU A 233 0.02 -0.96 -9.16
CA LEU A 233 1.28 -0.62 -8.49
C LEU A 233 2.28 -1.77 -8.55
N ALA A 234 1.84 -2.97 -8.21
CA ALA A 234 2.68 -4.14 -8.19
C ALA A 234 3.22 -4.50 -9.58
N GLY A 235 2.39 -4.47 -10.61
CA GLY A 235 2.77 -4.77 -11.99
C GLY A 235 3.82 -3.79 -12.55
N LEU A 236 3.84 -2.55 -12.03
CA LEU A 236 4.87 -1.55 -12.29
C LEU A 236 6.10 -1.72 -11.38
N GLY A 237 6.13 -2.70 -10.48
CA GLY A 237 7.23 -2.92 -9.54
C GLY A 237 7.38 -1.80 -8.51
N LYS A 238 6.28 -1.16 -8.10
CA LYS A 238 6.25 -0.04 -7.16
C LYS A 238 5.82 -0.48 -5.76
N SER A 239 6.27 0.27 -4.75
CA SER A 239 5.81 0.16 -3.37
C SER A 239 4.59 1.07 -3.13
N MET A 240 4.01 1.05 -1.92
CA MET A 240 2.93 1.96 -1.53
C MET A 240 3.35 3.44 -1.58
N VAL A 241 4.64 3.75 -1.48
CA VAL A 241 5.18 5.10 -1.65
C VAL A 241 5.60 5.28 -3.11
N ALA A 242 4.62 5.30 -3.98
CA ALA A 242 4.86 5.58 -5.40
C ALA A 242 4.83 7.08 -5.67
N THR A 243 5.57 7.50 -6.67
CA THR A 243 5.60 8.88 -7.17
C THR A 243 5.06 8.92 -8.59
N LYS A 244 4.66 10.12 -9.00
CA LYS A 244 4.22 10.40 -10.36
C LYS A 244 5.22 9.88 -11.38
N ALA A 245 4.75 9.12 -12.37
CA ALA A 245 5.58 8.70 -13.48
C ALA A 245 5.64 9.77 -14.59
N SER A 246 6.74 9.78 -15.31
CA SER A 246 6.97 10.68 -16.46
C SER A 246 7.53 9.85 -17.63
N PRO A 247 7.09 10.11 -18.88
CA PRO A 247 6.10 11.10 -19.27
C PRO A 247 4.67 10.69 -18.92
N GLU A 248 3.78 11.68 -18.75
CA GLU A 248 2.35 11.43 -18.61
C GLU A 248 1.73 10.98 -19.94
N GLN A 249 0.84 9.99 -19.86
CA GLN A 249 0.07 9.51 -21.00
C GLN A 249 -1.31 9.02 -20.56
N ALA A 250 -2.33 9.28 -21.36
CA ALA A 250 -3.65 8.71 -21.10
C ALA A 250 -3.57 7.18 -21.18
N PRO A 251 -4.05 6.45 -20.16
CA PRO A 251 -3.96 5.00 -20.13
C PRO A 251 -4.93 4.39 -21.16
N THR A 252 -4.41 3.46 -21.94
CA THR A 252 -5.20 2.73 -22.95
C THR A 252 -5.09 1.23 -22.68
N CYS A 253 -6.22 0.53 -22.82
CA CYS A 253 -6.24 -0.92 -22.72
C CYS A 253 -5.77 -1.55 -24.03
N THR A 254 -4.78 -2.43 -23.94
CA THR A 254 -4.20 -3.11 -25.11
C THR A 254 -3.78 -4.52 -24.72
N ASP A 255 -4.34 -5.54 -25.37
CA ASP A 255 -3.93 -6.92 -25.19
C ASP A 255 -2.67 -7.22 -26.01
N LEU A 256 -1.74 -7.93 -25.40
CA LEU A 256 -0.55 -8.47 -26.06
C LEU A 256 -0.66 -9.97 -26.19
N SER A 257 -0.07 -10.53 -27.26
CA SER A 257 0.04 -11.98 -27.46
C SER A 257 0.80 -12.68 -26.33
N LYS A 258 1.73 -11.96 -25.68
CA LYS A 258 2.42 -12.37 -24.45
C LYS A 258 2.25 -11.26 -23.43
N PRO A 259 1.32 -11.40 -22.47
CA PRO A 259 1.09 -10.41 -21.45
C PRO A 259 2.35 -10.18 -20.59
N THR A 260 2.61 -8.93 -20.24
CA THR A 260 3.63 -8.55 -19.25
C THR A 260 2.95 -7.88 -18.07
N SER A 261 3.56 -7.96 -16.87
CA SER A 261 3.05 -7.31 -15.67
C SER A 261 2.86 -5.79 -15.88
N GLU A 262 3.80 -5.15 -16.55
CA GLU A 262 3.73 -3.72 -16.86
C GLU A 262 2.54 -3.40 -17.77
N ARG A 263 2.31 -4.18 -18.86
CA ARG A 263 1.18 -3.95 -19.74
C ARG A 263 -0.15 -4.22 -19.02
N ALA A 264 -0.24 -5.26 -18.24
CA ALA A 264 -1.42 -5.53 -17.43
C ALA A 264 -1.70 -4.41 -16.42
N ALA A 265 -0.65 -3.84 -15.80
CA ALA A 265 -0.77 -2.67 -14.93
C ALA A 265 -1.29 -1.43 -15.67
N LEU A 266 -0.79 -1.14 -16.87
CA LEU A 266 -1.30 -0.03 -17.71
C LEU A 266 -2.75 -0.27 -18.17
N ASN A 267 -3.14 -1.52 -18.40
CA ASN A 267 -4.53 -1.88 -18.67
C ASN A 267 -5.40 -1.64 -17.43
N GLY A 268 -4.90 -2.02 -16.23
CA GLY A 268 -5.54 -1.71 -14.95
C GLY A 268 -5.73 -0.21 -14.73
N ALA A 269 -4.72 0.59 -15.04
CA ALA A 269 -4.84 2.06 -15.00
C ALA A 269 -5.93 2.58 -15.95
N SER A 270 -6.06 1.98 -17.17
CA SER A 270 -7.15 2.32 -18.09
C SER A 270 -8.53 2.00 -17.52
N TYR A 271 -8.66 0.85 -16.82
CA TYR A 271 -9.91 0.50 -16.14
C TYR A 271 -10.23 1.50 -15.01
N LEU A 272 -9.27 1.80 -14.13
CA LEU A 272 -9.45 2.73 -13.02
C LEU A 272 -9.83 4.14 -13.52
N ALA A 273 -9.16 4.65 -14.55
CA ALA A 273 -9.46 5.94 -15.14
C ALA A 273 -10.91 6.01 -15.64
N LYS A 274 -11.39 4.95 -16.31
CA LYS A 274 -12.78 4.87 -16.77
C LYS A 274 -13.77 4.76 -15.62
N THR A 275 -13.47 3.97 -14.60
CA THR A 275 -14.33 3.79 -13.43
C THR A 275 -14.50 5.10 -12.65
N LEU A 276 -13.43 5.88 -12.51
CA LEU A 276 -13.43 7.16 -11.80
C LEU A 276 -13.98 8.34 -12.62
N ALA A 277 -14.10 8.20 -13.95
CA ALA A 277 -14.43 9.32 -14.84
C ALA A 277 -15.79 9.98 -14.55
N THR A 278 -16.77 9.23 -14.02
CA THR A 278 -18.13 9.73 -13.79
C THR A 278 -18.35 10.18 -12.35
N THR A 279 -17.98 9.37 -11.38
CA THR A 279 -18.26 9.60 -9.96
C THR A 279 -17.08 10.25 -9.23
N HIS A 280 -15.89 10.19 -9.81
CA HIS A 280 -14.63 10.64 -9.22
C HIS A 280 -14.26 9.90 -7.91
N HIS A 281 -14.97 8.82 -7.59
CA HIS A 281 -14.67 7.97 -6.45
C HIS A 281 -15.12 6.54 -6.72
N LEU A 282 -14.51 5.60 -6.00
CA LEU A 282 -14.95 4.23 -5.93
C LEU A 282 -16.07 4.09 -4.91
N VAL A 283 -16.89 3.05 -5.07
CA VAL A 283 -17.96 2.71 -4.14
C VAL A 283 -17.63 1.42 -3.41
N GLN A 284 -18.05 1.34 -2.15
CA GLN A 284 -17.90 0.13 -1.36
C GLN A 284 -18.81 -0.96 -1.93
N PRO A 285 -18.31 -2.21 -2.05
CA PRO A 285 -19.19 -3.31 -2.40
C PRO A 285 -20.26 -3.47 -1.31
N PRO A 286 -21.51 -3.80 -1.69
CA PRO A 286 -22.58 -3.98 -0.72
C PRO A 286 -22.22 -5.11 0.25
N MET A 287 -22.46 -4.88 1.54
CA MET A 287 -22.23 -5.90 2.56
C MET A 287 -23.18 -7.07 2.34
N PRO A 288 -22.72 -8.33 2.45
CA PRO A 288 -23.61 -9.48 2.38
C PRO A 288 -24.74 -9.39 3.41
N GLY A 289 -25.99 -9.42 2.93
CA GLY A 289 -27.17 -9.29 3.80
C GLY A 289 -27.57 -7.85 4.17
N ALA A 290 -26.90 -6.83 3.63
CA ALA A 290 -27.34 -5.46 3.80
C ALA A 290 -28.70 -5.24 3.12
N THR A 291 -29.62 -4.62 3.84
CA THR A 291 -30.94 -4.20 3.30
C THR A 291 -30.88 -2.78 2.73
N ASP A 292 -29.86 -2.01 3.11
CA ASP A 292 -29.58 -0.69 2.55
C ASP A 292 -28.73 -0.86 1.28
N THR A 293 -29.29 -0.45 0.16
CA THR A 293 -28.64 -0.49 -1.16
C THR A 293 -28.03 0.86 -1.56
N ALA A 294 -27.99 1.84 -0.66
CA ALA A 294 -27.35 3.11 -0.93
C ALA A 294 -25.84 2.91 -1.11
N GLU A 295 -25.35 3.33 -2.27
CA GLU A 295 -23.91 3.31 -2.57
C GLU A 295 -23.15 4.18 -1.57
N GLN A 296 -22.15 3.60 -0.92
CA GLN A 296 -21.29 4.31 0.01
C GLN A 296 -19.94 4.58 -0.68
N PRO A 297 -19.42 5.82 -0.59
CA PRO A 297 -18.09 6.12 -1.11
C PRO A 297 -17.01 5.28 -0.43
N ASP A 298 -16.07 4.81 -1.23
CA ASP A 298 -14.87 4.12 -0.77
C ASP A 298 -13.66 5.06 -0.82
N PHE A 299 -13.45 5.80 0.25
CA PHE A 299 -12.40 6.81 0.33
C PHE A 299 -11.00 6.21 0.25
N GLY A 300 -10.77 5.09 0.97
CA GLY A 300 -9.47 4.43 1.02
C GLY A 300 -9.05 3.89 -0.34
N ASN A 301 -9.90 3.07 -0.96
CA ASN A 301 -9.61 2.52 -2.28
C ASN A 301 -9.60 3.59 -3.38
N THR A 302 -10.32 4.70 -3.22
CA THR A 302 -10.20 5.86 -4.10
C THR A 302 -8.81 6.50 -3.99
N ALA A 303 -8.27 6.65 -2.78
CA ALA A 303 -6.91 7.17 -2.58
C ALA A 303 -5.86 6.22 -3.18
N ASP A 304 -6.01 4.92 -3.02
CA ASP A 304 -5.11 3.92 -3.61
C ASP A 304 -5.17 3.92 -5.15
N ALA A 305 -6.36 4.12 -5.72
CA ALA A 305 -6.53 4.29 -7.18
C ALA A 305 -5.83 5.56 -7.70
N VAL A 306 -5.85 6.67 -6.95
CA VAL A 306 -5.10 7.89 -7.27
C VAL A 306 -3.59 7.62 -7.31
N VAL A 307 -3.05 6.89 -6.31
CA VAL A 307 -1.63 6.49 -6.29
C VAL A 307 -1.29 5.62 -7.49
N ALA A 308 -2.13 4.62 -7.79
CA ALA A 308 -1.93 3.70 -8.90
C ALA A 308 -1.93 4.40 -10.27
N LEU A 309 -2.89 5.29 -10.51
CA LEU A 309 -2.97 6.09 -11.73
C LEU A 309 -1.75 6.99 -11.89
N SER A 310 -1.34 7.69 -10.84
CA SER A 310 -0.16 8.56 -10.87
C SER A 310 1.12 7.78 -11.16
N ALA A 311 1.27 6.62 -10.54
CA ALA A 311 2.41 5.71 -10.78
C ALA A 311 2.43 5.13 -12.20
N ALA A 312 1.26 5.02 -12.84
CA ALA A 312 1.12 4.58 -14.24
C ALA A 312 1.30 5.71 -15.28
N GLY A 313 1.57 6.95 -14.85
CA GLY A 313 1.69 8.10 -15.74
C GLY A 313 0.35 8.74 -16.15
N ALA A 314 -0.71 8.42 -15.42
CA ALA A 314 -2.08 8.88 -15.67
C ALA A 314 -2.54 9.88 -14.58
N SER A 315 -1.66 10.80 -14.17
CA SER A 315 -1.97 11.76 -13.10
C SER A 315 -3.12 12.70 -13.47
N LYS A 316 -3.29 13.02 -14.73
CA LYS A 316 -4.43 13.86 -15.19
C LYS A 316 -5.76 13.18 -14.92
N GLU A 317 -5.84 11.86 -15.11
CA GLU A 317 -7.01 11.04 -14.86
C GLU A 317 -7.23 10.82 -13.36
N ALA A 318 -6.18 10.92 -12.55
CA ALA A 318 -6.24 10.83 -11.10
C ALA A 318 -6.73 12.12 -10.42
N MET A 319 -6.48 13.30 -11.02
CA MET A 319 -6.77 14.59 -10.40
C MET A 319 -8.24 14.79 -10.00
N PRO A 320 -9.25 14.44 -10.82
CA PRO A 320 -10.66 14.60 -10.42
C PRO A 320 -11.02 13.80 -9.16
N ALA A 321 -10.42 12.60 -9.00
CA ALA A 321 -10.62 11.77 -7.80
C ALA A 321 -9.90 12.37 -6.58
N LEU A 322 -8.71 12.92 -6.75
CA LEU A 322 -8.01 13.62 -5.67
C LEU A 322 -8.79 14.84 -5.19
N GLU A 323 -9.28 15.68 -6.11
CA GLU A 323 -10.11 16.84 -5.79
C GLU A 323 -11.42 16.45 -5.09
N TRP A 324 -11.99 15.31 -5.47
CA TRP A 324 -13.15 14.77 -4.79
C TRP A 324 -12.81 14.35 -3.35
N LEU A 325 -11.66 13.67 -3.14
CA LEU A 325 -11.16 13.32 -1.80
C LEU A 325 -10.91 14.57 -0.95
N GLU A 326 -10.30 15.62 -1.48
CA GLU A 326 -10.07 16.90 -0.79
C GLU A 326 -11.37 17.51 -0.25
N LYS A 327 -12.44 17.39 -1.00
CA LYS A 327 -13.75 17.98 -0.65
C LYS A 327 -14.55 17.10 0.33
N ASN A 328 -14.39 15.78 0.30
CA ASN A 328 -15.34 14.86 0.93
C ASN A 328 -14.73 13.97 2.01
N SER A 329 -13.41 13.81 2.10
CA SER A 329 -12.79 12.79 2.97
C SER A 329 -12.56 13.21 4.42
N ALA A 330 -12.67 14.51 4.76
CA ALA A 330 -12.29 15.04 6.08
C ALA A 330 -12.96 14.33 7.26
N ALA A 331 -14.28 14.09 7.17
CA ALA A 331 -15.04 13.42 8.22
C ALA A 331 -14.63 11.95 8.35
N TRP A 332 -14.49 11.25 7.22
CA TRP A 332 -14.03 9.86 7.17
C TRP A 332 -12.61 9.72 7.73
N ALA A 333 -11.68 10.59 7.32
CA ALA A 333 -10.30 10.54 7.79
C ALA A 333 -10.21 10.76 9.31
N LYS A 334 -10.96 11.72 9.85
CA LYS A 334 -11.05 11.97 11.30
C LYS A 334 -11.62 10.76 12.04
N GLU A 335 -12.63 10.11 11.50
CA GLU A 335 -13.22 8.93 12.10
C GLU A 335 -12.29 7.72 11.98
N SER A 336 -11.73 7.46 10.80
CA SER A 336 -10.89 6.28 10.53
C SER A 336 -9.49 6.40 11.13
N GLY A 337 -8.97 7.63 11.34
CA GLY A 337 -7.73 7.90 12.06
C GLY A 337 -6.47 7.75 11.20
N PRO A 338 -5.34 7.30 11.79
CA PRO A 338 -4.01 7.44 11.19
C PRO A 338 -3.84 6.72 9.85
N ALA A 339 -4.45 5.57 9.64
CA ALA A 339 -4.38 4.86 8.34
C ALA A 339 -5.01 5.70 7.23
N ALA A 340 -6.16 6.32 7.49
CA ALA A 340 -6.84 7.17 6.54
C ALA A 340 -6.04 8.44 6.20
N TYR A 341 -5.50 9.12 7.21
CA TYR A 341 -4.61 10.24 6.96
C TYR A 341 -3.38 9.83 6.14
N ALA A 342 -2.80 8.67 6.44
CA ALA A 342 -1.65 8.16 5.71
C ALA A 342 -1.98 7.87 4.23
N GLN A 343 -3.10 7.21 3.93
CA GLN A 343 -3.53 6.95 2.55
C GLN A 343 -3.73 8.26 1.77
N LEU A 344 -4.41 9.26 2.37
CA LEU A 344 -4.60 10.57 1.72
C LEU A 344 -3.27 11.30 1.50
N ILE A 345 -2.32 11.23 2.44
CA ILE A 345 -0.97 11.79 2.27
C ILE A 345 -0.25 11.12 1.11
N LEU A 346 -0.31 9.79 1.01
CA LEU A 346 0.32 9.05 -0.09
C LEU A 346 -0.29 9.40 -1.44
N ALA A 347 -1.63 9.56 -1.51
CA ALA A 347 -2.32 10.00 -2.72
C ALA A 347 -1.91 11.43 -3.14
N ALA A 348 -1.88 12.37 -2.19
CA ALA A 348 -1.42 13.74 -2.44
C ALA A 348 0.05 13.75 -2.91
N ARG A 349 0.94 12.98 -2.27
CA ARG A 349 2.36 12.88 -2.66
C ARG A 349 2.54 12.26 -4.03
N ALA A 350 1.75 11.24 -4.37
CA ALA A 350 1.81 10.58 -5.68
C ALA A 350 1.43 11.52 -6.84
N THR A 351 0.57 12.52 -6.58
CA THR A 351 0.14 13.54 -7.54
C THR A 351 0.94 14.85 -7.46
N GLU A 352 1.95 14.93 -6.59
CA GLU A 352 2.73 16.15 -6.31
C GLU A 352 1.89 17.27 -5.66
N THR A 353 0.76 16.93 -5.04
CA THR A 353 -0.08 17.85 -4.28
C THR A 353 0.44 17.99 -2.84
N ASP A 354 0.32 19.18 -2.25
CA ASP A 354 0.75 19.44 -0.88
C ASP A 354 -0.23 18.85 0.15
N PRO A 355 0.11 17.78 0.88
CA PRO A 355 -0.79 17.17 1.85
C PRO A 355 -1.08 18.05 3.07
N ARG A 356 -0.37 19.19 3.24
CA ARG A 356 -0.66 20.18 4.28
C ARG A 356 -1.81 21.11 3.90
N LYS A 357 -2.20 21.09 2.64
CA LYS A 357 -3.26 21.93 2.06
C LYS A 357 -4.31 21.05 1.36
N PHE A 358 -4.70 19.96 2.00
CA PHE A 358 -5.65 19.01 1.44
C PHE A 358 -7.09 19.45 1.78
N GLY A 359 -7.70 20.18 0.86
CA GLY A 359 -8.94 20.87 1.15
C GLY A 359 -8.78 21.85 2.32
N SER A 360 -9.48 21.59 3.43
CA SER A 360 -9.40 22.40 4.67
C SER A 360 -8.52 21.75 5.75
N VAL A 361 -7.78 20.66 5.45
CA VAL A 361 -7.09 19.85 6.45
C VAL A 361 -5.59 19.81 6.17
N ASP A 362 -4.76 20.05 7.19
CA ASP A 362 -3.35 19.62 7.19
C ASP A 362 -3.27 18.14 7.61
N LEU A 363 -3.22 17.25 6.60
CA LEU A 363 -3.18 15.81 6.85
C LEU A 363 -1.93 15.38 7.62
N VAL A 364 -0.80 16.09 7.40
CA VAL A 364 0.48 15.78 8.05
C VAL A 364 0.41 16.12 9.54
N GLU A 365 -0.18 17.26 9.88
CA GLU A 365 -0.42 17.63 11.27
C GLU A 365 -1.34 16.62 11.97
N GLN A 366 -2.46 16.26 11.32
CA GLN A 366 -3.41 15.29 11.88
C GLN A 366 -2.77 13.92 12.11
N LEU A 367 -1.99 13.42 11.14
CA LEU A 367 -1.28 12.15 11.30
C LEU A 367 -0.27 12.22 12.45
N ASN A 368 0.53 13.27 12.51
CA ASN A 368 1.56 13.44 13.54
C ASN A 368 0.98 13.61 14.94
N ALA A 369 -0.21 14.22 15.07
CA ALA A 369 -0.94 14.34 16.32
C ALA A 369 -1.63 13.04 16.76
N ALA A 370 -1.79 12.06 15.87
CA ALA A 370 -2.49 10.80 16.17
C ALA A 370 -1.65 9.78 16.95
N GLY A 371 -0.36 10.05 17.20
CA GLY A 371 0.52 9.13 17.91
C GLY A 371 1.76 9.81 18.48
N PRO A 372 2.82 9.05 18.76
CA PRO A 372 4.09 9.61 19.23
C PRO A 372 4.63 10.64 18.25
N ALA A 373 5.02 11.82 18.76
CA ALA A 373 5.49 12.92 17.94
C ALA A 373 6.74 12.52 17.13
N PRO A 374 6.69 12.58 15.79
CA PRO A 374 7.85 12.25 14.95
C PRO A 374 8.91 13.35 15.04
N LYS A 375 10.13 13.02 14.66
CA LYS A 375 11.20 14.00 14.48
C LYS A 375 10.92 14.80 13.20
N SER A 376 10.99 16.14 13.31
CA SER A 376 10.80 17.03 12.17
C SER A 376 11.86 16.82 11.10
N PRO A 377 11.58 17.18 9.83
CA PRO A 377 12.63 17.26 8.81
C PRO A 377 13.76 18.18 9.30
N ASP A 378 15.01 17.77 9.08
CA ASP A 378 16.16 18.64 9.39
C ASP A 378 16.06 19.94 8.58
N THR A 379 15.77 21.03 9.26
CA THR A 379 15.75 22.40 8.68
C THR A 379 17.13 22.96 8.46
N SER A 380 18.21 22.19 8.72
CA SER A 380 19.59 22.62 8.66
C SER A 380 20.18 22.85 7.25
N ALA A 381 19.36 22.77 6.19
CA ALA A 381 19.80 22.96 4.81
C ALA A 381 19.36 24.30 4.17
N SER A 382 19.05 25.35 4.97
CA SER A 382 18.67 26.64 4.37
C SER A 382 19.08 27.85 5.24
N SER A 383 20.36 27.90 5.64
CA SER A 383 21.03 29.15 6.04
C SER A 383 22.53 29.03 5.86
N THR A 384 22.98 29.06 4.62
CA THR A 384 24.34 29.46 4.32
C THR A 384 24.26 30.85 3.71
N THR A 385 24.46 31.87 4.57
CA THR A 385 24.99 33.14 4.18
C THR A 385 26.30 32.90 3.42
N ALA A 386 26.41 33.57 2.28
CA ALA A 386 27.62 33.61 1.49
C ALA A 386 28.76 34.11 2.37
N ASP A 387 29.81 33.30 2.50
CA ASP A 387 31.18 33.69 2.62
C ASP A 387 32.02 32.64 1.93
N GLU A 388 32.87 33.09 1.00
CA GLU A 388 33.76 32.33 0.14
C GLU A 388 34.83 31.60 0.96
N GLU A 389 35.11 30.34 0.66
CA GLU A 389 36.37 29.76 0.20
C GLU A 389 36.38 28.23 0.29
N ASP A 390 36.47 27.66 -0.89
CA ASP A 390 37.23 26.49 -1.35
C ASP A 390 37.37 25.25 -0.44
N SER A 391 36.60 24.19 -0.74
CA SER A 391 37.08 22.84 -1.02
C SER A 391 35.88 21.88 -1.22
N GLY A 392 35.76 21.34 -2.42
CA GLY A 392 34.67 20.53 -2.88
C GLY A 392 34.55 19.18 -2.17
N PHE A 393 33.32 18.81 -1.91
CA PHE A 393 32.77 17.45 -2.11
C PHE A 393 31.27 17.54 -2.20
N ASP A 394 30.72 17.20 -3.35
CA ASP A 394 29.34 17.41 -3.79
C ASP A 394 28.30 16.56 -3.06
N LEU A 395 27.27 17.25 -2.57
CA LEU A 395 26.01 16.68 -2.06
C LEU A 395 24.95 16.59 -3.18
N TRP A 396 25.24 15.84 -4.27
CA TRP A 396 24.35 15.69 -5.43
C TRP A 396 23.72 14.30 -5.61
N TRP A 397 23.52 13.53 -4.54
CA TRP A 397 23.10 12.12 -4.61
C TRP A 397 21.63 11.83 -4.26
N ILE A 398 20.73 12.81 -4.23
CA ILE A 398 19.32 12.55 -3.89
C ILE A 398 18.34 12.81 -5.04
N ILE A 399 18.79 13.33 -6.19
CA ILE A 399 17.93 13.52 -7.37
C ILE A 399 18.67 13.02 -8.59
N GLY A 400 18.40 11.80 -9.03
CA GLY A 400 18.86 11.38 -10.34
C GLY A 400 19.27 9.93 -10.49
N ILE A 401 18.32 9.00 -10.48
CA ILE A 401 18.48 7.75 -11.23
C ILE A 401 17.40 7.73 -12.29
N GLY A 402 17.75 8.28 -13.44
CA GLY A 402 16.90 8.22 -14.60
C GLY A 402 17.45 9.07 -15.73
N THR A 403 18.54 8.69 -16.30
CA THR A 403 19.00 8.94 -17.67
C THR A 403 20.52 8.90 -17.71
N VAL A 404 21.10 7.82 -18.16
CA VAL A 404 22.27 7.73 -19.07
C VAL A 404 22.50 6.26 -19.42
N VAL A 405 21.90 5.80 -20.50
CA VAL A 405 22.54 4.83 -21.40
C VAL A 405 22.21 5.30 -22.81
N GLY A 406 23.18 5.85 -23.47
CA GLY A 406 23.08 6.15 -24.88
C GLY A 406 23.79 7.40 -25.30
N VAL A 407 25.12 7.47 -25.30
CA VAL A 407 25.98 8.07 -26.32
C VAL A 407 27.44 7.80 -25.91
N GLY A 408 28.15 7.02 -26.67
CA GLY A 408 29.59 6.91 -26.45
C GLY A 408 30.29 5.69 -27.02
N ILE A 409 29.92 5.21 -28.22
CA ILE A 409 30.84 4.41 -29.05
C ILE A 409 30.81 5.01 -30.45
N GLY A 410 31.72 5.89 -30.72
CA GLY A 410 31.84 6.48 -32.02
C GLY A 410 32.96 7.49 -32.17
N PHE A 411 34.17 7.18 -31.70
CA PHE A 411 35.38 7.92 -32.14
C PHE A 411 36.64 7.17 -31.68
N LEU A 412 37.00 6.12 -32.38
CA LEU A 412 38.36 5.61 -32.42
C LEU A 412 38.54 4.66 -33.62
N LEU A 413 38.44 5.19 -34.81
CA LEU A 413 39.04 4.58 -36.02
C LEU A 413 39.10 5.65 -37.12
N SER A 414 40.03 6.58 -37.01
CA SER A 414 40.50 7.35 -38.16
C SER A 414 41.93 7.83 -37.88
N GLY A 415 42.85 7.26 -38.61
CA GLY A 415 44.17 7.87 -38.73
C GLY A 415 45.35 6.94 -38.51
N ARG A 416 45.66 6.09 -39.47
CA ARG A 416 47.03 5.87 -39.86
C ARG A 416 47.15 5.38 -41.30
N LYS A 417 47.38 6.33 -42.21
CA LYS A 417 48.15 6.08 -43.43
C LYS A 417 49.54 6.60 -43.18
N LYS A 418 50.47 5.78 -43.11
CA LYS A 418 51.63 5.55 -43.97
C LYS A 418 52.32 4.31 -43.46
#